data_53b34b508f2471764b27d22cb11f9097
#
_entry.id   53b34b508f2471764b27d22cb11f9097
#
_cell.length_a   1.000
_cell.length_b   1.000
_cell.length_c   1.000
_cell.angle_alpha   90.00
_cell.angle_beta   90.00
_cell.angle_gamma   90.00
#
_symmetry.space_group_name_H-M   'P 1'
#
loop_
_entity.id
_entity.type
_entity.pdbx_description
1 polymer ?
#
loop_
_entity_poly.entity_id
_entity_poly.type
_entity_poly.pdbx_seq_one_letter_code
_entity_poly.pdbx_strand_id
1 'polypeptide(L)'
;MKKILMILCSLVSLAKAQEVINLYPDTIPNATDKDQVLLEKNIPKLFVYTPAEGAAKNIAVLVIPGGGYAHIAMDHEGHAVAQELVRNGYSAYVLQYRLPSPNIMRDKSIGPLQDAQRAVQLIRTSNPQLKKVGVIGFSAGGHLASTLVTKFKKEYISNPSHVSLRPDFAGLIYPVISMQNDVTHKGSKINLIGENPSEELVQLFSSDLQVSPEVCPVFFVHAKDDKSVPIENSYRMMAALDKVHVPNTIYVFEQGGHGFGLINKTSEKKWFDAFLSWMSTLN
;
A
#
# COMPACT_ATOMS: atom_id res chain seq x y z
N MET A 1 49.42 -0.77 31.71
CA MET A 1 48.51 -1.47 30.80
C MET A 1 47.40 -0.50 30.42
N LYS A 2 47.44 0.11 29.21
CA LYS A 2 46.41 1.04 28.71
C LYS A 2 45.32 0.20 28.04
N LYS A 3 44.12 0.22 28.57
CA LYS A 3 42.94 -0.39 27.93
C LYS A 3 42.50 0.51 26.77
N ILE A 4 42.66 0.04 25.53
CA ILE A 4 42.08 0.67 24.33
C ILE A 4 40.62 0.30 24.29
N LEU A 5 39.76 1.29 24.49
CA LEU A 5 38.33 1.17 24.31
C LEU A 5 38.02 1.30 22.81
N MET A 6 37.78 0.18 22.10
CA MET A 6 37.28 0.21 20.73
C MET A 6 35.81 0.63 20.75
N ILE A 7 35.56 1.88 20.38
CA ILE A 7 34.21 2.35 20.10
C ILE A 7 33.82 1.82 18.71
N LEU A 8 32.96 0.80 18.67
CA LEU A 8 32.36 0.29 17.44
C LEU A 8 31.29 1.30 16.98
N CYS A 9 31.67 2.26 16.13
CA CYS A 9 30.73 3.12 15.44
C CYS A 9 29.99 2.28 14.42
N SER A 10 28.77 1.82 14.75
CA SER A 10 27.85 1.26 13.77
C SER A 10 27.41 2.40 12.85
N LEU A 11 27.97 2.45 11.65
CA LEU A 11 27.46 3.27 10.55
C LEU A 11 26.06 2.76 10.21
N VAL A 12 25.04 3.44 10.71
CA VAL A 12 23.65 3.27 10.22
C VAL A 12 23.62 3.87 8.82
N SER A 13 23.92 3.06 7.82
CA SER A 13 23.67 3.42 6.42
C SER A 13 22.17 3.53 6.24
N LEU A 14 21.67 4.75 6.06
CA LEU A 14 20.30 4.99 5.60
C LEU A 14 20.20 4.42 4.19
N ALA A 15 19.49 3.30 4.04
CA ALA A 15 19.24 2.70 2.74
C ALA A 15 18.43 3.70 1.90
N LYS A 16 19.05 4.26 0.86
CA LYS A 16 18.35 5.01 -0.18
C LYS A 16 17.74 4.02 -1.18
N ALA A 17 16.75 4.45 -1.97
CA ALA A 17 16.30 3.68 -3.11
C ALA A 17 17.51 3.35 -3.99
N GLN A 18 17.68 2.07 -4.32
CA GLN A 18 18.80 1.60 -5.15
C GLN A 18 18.52 1.81 -6.61
N GLU A 19 17.24 1.79 -6.99
CA GLU A 19 16.77 1.92 -8.36
C GLU A 19 15.39 2.59 -8.38
N VAL A 20 15.08 3.28 -9.49
CA VAL A 20 13.74 3.83 -9.77
C VAL A 20 13.29 3.32 -11.12
N ILE A 21 12.13 2.64 -11.15
CA ILE A 21 11.57 2.01 -12.35
C ILE A 21 10.29 2.75 -12.74
N ASN A 22 10.17 3.21 -13.98
CA ASN A 22 8.89 3.67 -14.52
C ASN A 22 7.96 2.45 -14.71
N LEU A 23 6.71 2.56 -14.27
CA LEU A 23 5.75 1.45 -14.40
C LEU A 23 5.45 1.10 -15.86
N TYR A 24 5.43 2.10 -16.73
CA TYR A 24 5.12 1.97 -18.13
C TYR A 24 6.27 2.57 -18.95
N PRO A 25 6.98 1.76 -19.76
CA PRO A 25 8.09 2.27 -20.55
C PRO A 25 7.61 3.13 -21.74
N ASP A 26 6.42 2.81 -22.30
CA ASP A 26 5.94 3.44 -23.54
C ASP A 26 4.64 4.22 -23.27
N THR A 27 3.49 3.53 -23.26
CA THR A 27 2.16 4.14 -23.15
C THR A 27 1.54 3.87 -21.79
N ILE A 28 1.15 4.93 -21.09
CA ILE A 28 0.43 4.83 -19.82
C ILE A 28 -1.05 4.55 -20.13
N PRO A 29 -1.62 3.44 -19.63
CA PRO A 29 -3.02 3.12 -19.90
C PRO A 29 -3.96 4.16 -19.31
N ASN A 30 -5.14 4.34 -19.93
CA ASN A 30 -6.17 5.28 -19.47
C ASN A 30 -5.75 6.77 -19.50
N ALA A 31 -4.62 7.11 -20.12
CA ALA A 31 -4.20 8.48 -20.30
C ALA A 31 -5.12 9.23 -21.28
N THR A 32 -5.32 10.54 -21.06
CA THR A 32 -6.02 11.41 -22.01
C THR A 32 -5.09 11.83 -23.14
N ASP A 33 -5.63 12.17 -24.31
CA ASP A 33 -4.82 12.60 -25.46
C ASP A 33 -4.11 13.96 -25.25
N LYS A 34 -4.46 14.65 -24.14
CA LYS A 34 -3.85 15.92 -23.72
C LYS A 34 -2.52 15.75 -22.99
N ASP A 35 -2.08 14.50 -22.75
CA ASP A 35 -1.04 14.14 -21.79
C ASP A 35 0.37 14.11 -22.36
N GLN A 36 0.66 14.82 -23.42
CA GLN A 36 2.06 14.93 -23.87
C GLN A 36 3.00 15.62 -22.86
N VAL A 37 2.46 16.16 -21.78
CA VAL A 37 3.25 16.74 -20.67
C VAL A 37 2.74 16.18 -19.32
N LEU A 38 2.96 14.90 -19.07
CA LEU A 38 2.90 14.40 -17.70
C LEU A 38 4.01 15.10 -16.90
N LEU A 39 3.63 15.94 -15.95
CA LEU A 39 4.57 16.46 -14.97
C LEU A 39 5.24 15.24 -14.31
N GLU A 40 6.52 15.33 -13.97
CA GLU A 40 7.29 14.23 -13.40
C GLU A 40 6.60 13.56 -12.19
N LYS A 41 5.87 14.33 -11.39
CA LYS A 41 5.05 13.86 -10.27
C LYS A 41 3.87 12.97 -10.66
N ASN A 42 3.47 12.97 -11.94
CA ASN A 42 2.35 12.17 -12.45
C ASN A 42 2.82 10.93 -13.23
N ILE A 43 4.13 10.74 -13.39
CA ILE A 43 4.69 9.51 -13.97
C ILE A 43 4.71 8.45 -12.88
N PRO A 44 3.95 7.35 -13.03
CA PRO A 44 3.93 6.30 -12.01
C PRO A 44 5.25 5.52 -12.00
N LYS A 45 5.82 5.37 -10.80
CA LYS A 45 7.17 4.80 -10.57
C LYS A 45 7.18 3.84 -9.40
N LEU A 46 8.14 2.93 -9.42
CA LEU A 46 8.55 2.11 -8.28
C LEU A 46 9.94 2.53 -7.80
N PHE A 47 10.05 2.83 -6.52
CA PHE A 47 11.34 2.99 -5.84
C PHE A 47 11.72 1.67 -5.20
N VAL A 48 12.80 1.06 -5.67
CA VAL A 48 13.23 -0.28 -5.29
C VAL A 48 14.21 -0.22 -4.13
N TYR A 49 13.98 -1.04 -3.13
CA TYR A 49 14.84 -1.23 -1.96
C TYR A 49 15.13 -2.71 -1.79
N THR A 50 16.40 -3.09 -1.82
CA THR A 50 16.81 -4.49 -1.65
C THR A 50 17.63 -4.66 -0.38
N PRO A 51 17.47 -5.77 0.34
CA PRO A 51 18.32 -6.12 1.47
C PRO A 51 19.78 -6.30 1.06
N ALA A 52 20.69 -6.22 2.04
CA ALA A 52 22.06 -6.60 1.82
C ALA A 52 22.19 -8.04 1.31
N GLU A 53 23.25 -8.30 0.55
CA GLU A 53 23.54 -9.63 0.03
C GLU A 53 23.56 -10.69 1.16
N GLY A 54 22.93 -11.82 0.95
CA GLY A 54 22.80 -12.89 1.94
C GLY A 54 21.74 -12.69 3.02
N ALA A 55 21.13 -11.49 3.16
CA ALA A 55 20.07 -11.22 4.13
C ALA A 55 18.66 -11.32 3.54
N ALA A 56 18.53 -11.49 2.23
CA ALA A 56 17.26 -11.42 1.52
C ALA A 56 16.35 -12.63 1.83
N LYS A 57 15.13 -12.33 2.25
CA LYS A 57 14.01 -13.27 2.27
C LYS A 57 13.36 -13.27 0.88
N ASN A 58 12.85 -14.43 0.43
CA ASN A 58 12.16 -14.53 -0.86
C ASN A 58 10.73 -13.95 -0.80
N ILE A 59 10.60 -12.77 -0.20
CA ILE A 59 9.34 -12.05 0.01
C ILE A 59 9.58 -10.59 -0.36
N ALA A 60 8.68 -10.04 -1.17
CA ALA A 60 8.64 -8.62 -1.49
C ALA A 60 7.38 -7.97 -0.92
N VAL A 61 7.46 -6.68 -0.61
CA VAL A 61 6.33 -5.88 -0.13
C VAL A 61 6.19 -4.62 -0.98
N LEU A 62 5.03 -4.48 -1.63
CA LEU A 62 4.64 -3.25 -2.28
C LEU A 62 4.11 -2.27 -1.22
N VAL A 63 4.76 -1.12 -1.08
CA VAL A 63 4.39 -0.07 -0.12
C VAL A 63 3.61 1.01 -0.86
N ILE A 64 2.39 1.28 -0.42
CA ILE A 64 1.47 2.25 -1.02
C ILE A 64 1.18 3.37 -0.01
N PRO A 65 1.87 4.53 -0.13
CA PRO A 65 1.67 5.65 0.77
C PRO A 65 0.28 6.29 0.62
N GLY A 66 -0.20 6.94 1.67
CA GLY A 66 -1.44 7.70 1.68
C GLY A 66 -1.30 9.11 1.10
N GLY A 67 -2.17 10.01 1.56
CA GLY A 67 -2.24 11.40 1.14
C GLY A 67 -3.57 11.80 0.53
N GLY A 68 -4.67 11.09 0.86
CA GLY A 68 -6.03 11.44 0.48
C GLY A 68 -6.31 11.43 -1.01
N TYR A 69 -5.49 10.78 -1.83
CA TYR A 69 -5.48 10.89 -3.30
C TYR A 69 -5.23 12.33 -3.82
N ALA A 70 -4.80 13.25 -2.97
CA ALA A 70 -4.44 14.63 -3.34
C ALA A 70 -2.92 14.82 -3.45
N HIS A 71 -2.16 14.05 -2.72
CA HIS A 71 -0.70 13.95 -2.75
C HIS A 71 -0.27 12.54 -2.36
N ILE A 72 1.03 12.28 -2.32
CA ILE A 72 1.58 11.00 -1.89
C ILE A 72 2.58 11.26 -0.75
N ALA A 73 2.34 10.66 0.41
CA ALA A 73 3.16 10.80 1.62
C ALA A 73 4.43 9.94 1.53
N MET A 74 5.28 10.21 0.51
CA MET A 74 6.41 9.35 0.13
C MET A 74 7.41 9.12 1.25
N ASP A 75 7.68 10.13 2.10
CA ASP A 75 8.77 10.02 3.09
C ASP A 75 8.42 9.07 4.23
N HIS A 76 7.36 9.40 5.02
CA HIS A 76 7.07 8.69 6.26
C HIS A 76 6.19 7.44 6.10
N GLU A 77 5.39 7.35 5.03
CA GLU A 77 4.55 6.18 4.71
C GLU A 77 5.11 5.34 3.56
N GLY A 78 6.13 5.84 2.85
CA GLY A 78 6.82 5.17 1.75
C GLY A 78 8.25 4.78 2.11
N HIS A 79 9.17 5.71 1.93
CA HIS A 79 10.62 5.46 2.04
C HIS A 79 11.04 4.96 3.43
N ALA A 80 10.50 5.53 4.51
CA ALA A 80 10.81 5.08 5.87
C ALA A 80 10.36 3.64 6.11
N VAL A 81 9.18 3.26 5.61
CA VAL A 81 8.64 1.89 5.72
C VAL A 81 9.46 0.90 4.91
N ALA A 82 9.84 1.27 3.67
CA ALA A 82 10.68 0.45 2.83
C ALA A 82 12.06 0.19 3.46
N GLN A 83 12.68 1.20 4.05
CA GLN A 83 13.93 1.05 4.77
C GLN A 83 13.82 0.08 5.95
N GLU A 84 12.72 0.14 6.70
CA GLU A 84 12.50 -0.77 7.83
C GLU A 84 12.26 -2.21 7.38
N LEU A 85 11.51 -2.42 6.28
CA LEU A 85 11.35 -3.72 5.64
C LEU A 85 12.71 -4.31 5.23
N VAL A 86 13.56 -3.51 4.59
CA VAL A 86 14.89 -3.95 4.13
C VAL A 86 15.81 -4.30 5.29
N ARG A 87 15.80 -3.54 6.40
CA ARG A 87 16.54 -3.90 7.62
C ARG A 87 16.15 -5.27 8.16
N ASN A 88 14.90 -5.68 7.91
CA ASN A 88 14.37 -6.97 8.31
C ASN A 88 14.46 -8.05 7.22
N GLY A 89 15.19 -7.80 6.13
CA GLY A 89 15.49 -8.77 5.08
C GLY A 89 14.40 -8.91 4.01
N TYR A 90 13.41 -8.02 3.94
CA TYR A 90 12.37 -8.01 2.90
C TYR A 90 12.72 -7.04 1.79
N SER A 91 12.56 -7.44 0.52
CA SER A 91 12.58 -6.49 -0.59
C SER A 91 11.36 -5.58 -0.52
N ALA A 92 11.53 -4.29 -0.73
CA ALA A 92 10.45 -3.33 -0.66
C ALA A 92 10.39 -2.46 -1.92
N TYR A 93 9.18 -2.15 -2.35
CA TYR A 93 8.89 -1.38 -3.57
C TYR A 93 7.91 -0.29 -3.21
N VAL A 94 8.34 0.98 -3.21
CA VAL A 94 7.45 2.11 -2.90
C VAL A 94 6.79 2.59 -4.18
N LEU A 95 5.47 2.61 -4.19
CA LEU A 95 4.67 3.02 -5.34
C LEU A 95 4.39 4.53 -5.30
N GLN A 96 4.90 5.23 -6.30
CA GLN A 96 4.37 6.53 -6.70
C GLN A 96 3.29 6.29 -7.76
N TYR A 97 2.03 6.24 -7.33
CA TYR A 97 0.90 6.06 -8.24
C TYR A 97 0.38 7.38 -8.78
N ARG A 98 -0.28 7.37 -9.93
CA ARG A 98 -0.93 8.58 -10.47
C ARG A 98 -2.05 9.04 -9.55
N LEU A 99 -2.06 10.33 -9.22
CA LEU A 99 -3.18 10.94 -8.50
C LEU A 99 -4.40 11.05 -9.41
N PRO A 100 -5.60 10.69 -8.92
CA PRO A 100 -6.82 10.74 -9.73
C PRO A 100 -7.10 12.15 -10.26
N SER A 101 -7.08 12.32 -11.56
CA SER A 101 -7.36 13.60 -12.20
C SER A 101 -7.99 13.42 -13.58
N PRO A 102 -9.12 14.09 -13.87
CA PRO A 102 -9.76 14.04 -15.19
C PRO A 102 -8.91 14.74 -16.27
N ASN A 103 -7.88 15.48 -15.87
CA ASN A 103 -6.96 16.13 -16.80
C ASN A 103 -5.96 15.15 -17.41
N ILE A 104 -5.65 14.06 -16.71
CA ILE A 104 -4.63 13.08 -17.11
C ILE A 104 -5.18 11.66 -17.28
N MET A 105 -6.45 11.41 -16.95
CA MET A 105 -7.07 10.09 -17.03
C MET A 105 -8.46 10.21 -17.66
N ARG A 106 -8.80 9.29 -18.56
CA ARG A 106 -10.17 9.15 -19.11
C ARG A 106 -11.14 8.72 -18.02
N ASP A 107 -10.73 7.78 -17.17
CA ASP A 107 -11.40 7.38 -15.93
C ASP A 107 -10.42 7.50 -14.76
N LYS A 108 -10.59 8.56 -13.96
CA LYS A 108 -9.70 8.82 -12.83
C LYS A 108 -9.83 7.80 -11.69
N SER A 109 -10.96 7.10 -11.60
CA SER A 109 -11.25 6.18 -10.51
C SER A 109 -10.41 4.90 -10.56
N ILE A 110 -10.02 4.47 -11.76
CA ILE A 110 -9.24 3.23 -11.95
C ILE A 110 -7.74 3.45 -12.11
N GLY A 111 -7.29 4.68 -12.40
CA GLY A 111 -5.87 4.96 -12.67
C GLY A 111 -4.91 4.49 -11.57
N PRO A 112 -5.12 4.83 -10.30
CA PRO A 112 -4.29 4.33 -9.20
C PRO A 112 -4.28 2.79 -9.11
N LEU A 113 -5.43 2.13 -9.34
CA LEU A 113 -5.52 0.67 -9.32
C LEU A 113 -4.73 0.03 -10.48
N GLN A 114 -4.76 0.63 -11.67
CA GLN A 114 -3.92 0.21 -12.80
C GLN A 114 -2.44 0.23 -12.42
N ASP A 115 -2.00 1.31 -11.76
CA ASP A 115 -0.61 1.45 -11.34
C ASP A 115 -0.24 0.43 -10.26
N ALA A 116 -1.13 0.15 -9.31
CA ALA A 116 -0.91 -0.88 -8.28
C ALA A 116 -0.86 -2.30 -8.87
N GLN A 117 -1.75 -2.63 -9.81
CA GLN A 117 -1.71 -3.91 -10.52
C GLN A 117 -0.42 -4.07 -11.35
N ARG A 118 -0.01 -3.00 -12.05
CA ARG A 118 1.22 -3.00 -12.82
C ARG A 118 2.45 -3.17 -11.94
N ALA A 119 2.45 -2.56 -10.75
CA ALA A 119 3.52 -2.74 -9.77
C ALA A 119 3.65 -4.21 -9.35
N VAL A 120 2.55 -4.88 -8.98
CA VAL A 120 2.58 -6.31 -8.63
C VAL A 120 3.05 -7.16 -9.80
N GLN A 121 2.55 -6.88 -11.01
CA GLN A 121 2.98 -7.58 -12.24
C GLN A 121 4.50 -7.45 -12.44
N LEU A 122 5.05 -6.25 -12.38
CA LEU A 122 6.49 -5.98 -12.54
C LEU A 122 7.32 -6.68 -11.47
N ILE A 123 6.92 -6.57 -10.19
CA ILE A 123 7.63 -7.22 -9.09
C ILE A 123 7.73 -8.73 -9.33
N ARG A 124 6.65 -9.39 -9.73
CA ARG A 124 6.63 -10.83 -9.96
C ARG A 124 7.41 -11.24 -11.20
N THR A 125 7.27 -10.49 -12.30
CA THR A 125 7.96 -10.81 -13.57
C THR A 125 9.46 -10.59 -13.49
N SER A 126 9.91 -9.54 -12.81
CA SER A 126 11.33 -9.23 -12.66
C SER A 126 12.03 -10.08 -11.60
N ASN A 127 11.28 -10.75 -10.72
CA ASN A 127 11.84 -11.53 -9.60
C ASN A 127 11.17 -12.89 -9.46
N PRO A 128 11.37 -13.82 -10.40
CA PRO A 128 10.69 -15.13 -10.41
C PRO A 128 11.04 -16.01 -9.19
N GLN A 129 12.12 -15.69 -8.46
CA GLN A 129 12.52 -16.37 -7.23
C GLN A 129 11.67 -16.00 -6.01
N LEU A 130 10.88 -14.92 -6.07
CA LEU A 130 10.02 -14.52 -4.96
C LEU A 130 8.91 -15.55 -4.72
N LYS A 131 8.79 -15.98 -3.48
CA LYS A 131 7.72 -16.88 -3.04
C LYS A 131 6.43 -16.13 -2.77
N LYS A 132 6.53 -14.88 -2.28
CA LYS A 132 5.39 -14.05 -1.92
C LYS A 132 5.61 -12.59 -2.29
N VAL A 133 4.52 -11.94 -2.71
CA VAL A 133 4.44 -10.49 -2.92
C VAL A 133 3.26 -9.98 -2.11
N GLY A 134 3.56 -9.31 -1.00
CA GLY A 134 2.56 -8.64 -0.17
C GLY A 134 2.37 -7.18 -0.54
N VAL A 135 1.35 -6.56 0.05
CA VAL A 135 1.11 -5.12 -0.04
C VAL A 135 0.94 -4.53 1.34
N ILE A 136 1.46 -3.33 1.56
CA ILE A 136 1.15 -2.51 2.73
C ILE A 136 0.69 -1.14 2.27
N GLY A 137 -0.46 -0.68 2.76
CA GLY A 137 -1.02 0.60 2.36
C GLY A 137 -1.48 1.45 3.55
N PHE A 138 -1.31 2.76 3.42
CA PHE A 138 -1.57 3.73 4.47
C PHE A 138 -2.71 4.67 4.07
N SER A 139 -3.69 4.93 4.94
CA SER A 139 -4.75 5.91 4.69
C SER A 139 -5.45 5.70 3.32
N ALA A 140 -5.40 6.67 2.41
CA ALA A 140 -5.87 6.52 1.03
C ALA A 140 -5.07 5.46 0.24
N GLY A 141 -3.77 5.27 0.53
CA GLY A 141 -2.99 4.15 0.03
C GLY A 141 -3.45 2.81 0.60
N GLY A 142 -4.00 2.80 1.81
CA GLY A 142 -4.72 1.65 2.39
C GLY A 142 -5.99 1.32 1.62
N HIS A 143 -6.72 2.34 1.13
CA HIS A 143 -7.83 2.14 0.21
C HIS A 143 -7.36 1.52 -1.11
N LEU A 144 -6.29 2.05 -1.70
CA LEU A 144 -5.74 1.49 -2.94
C LEU A 144 -5.27 0.04 -2.75
N ALA A 145 -4.61 -0.26 -1.62
CA ALA A 145 -4.20 -1.61 -1.26
C ALA A 145 -5.41 -2.55 -1.09
N SER A 146 -6.45 -2.14 -0.36
CA SER A 146 -7.67 -2.92 -0.18
C SER A 146 -8.45 -3.12 -1.49
N THR A 147 -8.45 -2.12 -2.37
CA THR A 147 -9.03 -2.23 -3.72
C THR A 147 -8.25 -3.22 -4.57
N LEU A 148 -6.92 -3.20 -4.53
CA LEU A 148 -6.07 -4.20 -5.21
C LEU A 148 -6.37 -5.62 -4.69
N VAL A 149 -6.48 -5.79 -3.37
CA VAL A 149 -6.74 -7.06 -2.69
C VAL A 149 -8.12 -7.63 -3.03
N THR A 150 -9.13 -6.79 -3.23
CA THR A 150 -10.50 -7.25 -3.53
C THR A 150 -10.79 -7.36 -5.02
N LYS A 151 -10.04 -6.66 -5.88
CA LYS A 151 -10.29 -6.59 -7.33
C LYS A 151 -9.19 -7.25 -8.19
N PHE A 152 -8.35 -8.06 -7.62
CA PHE A 152 -7.22 -8.68 -8.33
C PHE A 152 -7.64 -9.55 -9.52
N LYS A 153 -8.87 -10.11 -9.54
CA LYS A 153 -9.40 -10.93 -10.63
C LYS A 153 -9.72 -10.11 -11.89
N LYS A 154 -10.08 -8.84 -11.72
CA LYS A 154 -10.33 -7.96 -12.85
C LYS A 154 -9.04 -7.27 -13.26
N GLU A 155 -8.54 -7.62 -14.43
CA GLU A 155 -7.34 -7.00 -15.00
C GLU A 155 -7.71 -5.63 -15.59
N TYR A 156 -7.16 -4.57 -15.00
CA TYR A 156 -7.29 -3.19 -15.49
C TYR A 156 -6.09 -2.77 -16.35
N ILE A 157 -5.13 -3.67 -16.51
CA ILE A 157 -3.91 -3.52 -17.30
C ILE A 157 -3.76 -4.68 -18.27
N SER A 158 -2.89 -4.54 -19.27
CA SER A 158 -2.49 -5.67 -20.13
C SER A 158 -1.66 -6.68 -19.33
N ASN A 159 -2.08 -7.93 -19.31
CA ASN A 159 -1.43 -9.03 -18.59
C ASN A 159 -1.35 -10.31 -19.46
N PRO A 160 -0.69 -10.26 -20.63
CA PRO A 160 -0.68 -11.38 -21.59
C PRO A 160 -0.01 -12.64 -21.04
N SER A 161 0.86 -12.51 -20.06
CA SER A 161 1.51 -13.65 -19.39
C SER A 161 0.70 -14.22 -18.22
N HIS A 162 -0.51 -13.71 -17.97
CA HIS A 162 -1.40 -14.14 -16.89
C HIS A 162 -0.70 -14.21 -15.51
N VAL A 163 0.21 -13.28 -15.24
CA VAL A 163 0.86 -13.17 -13.94
C VAL A 163 -0.19 -12.84 -12.89
N SER A 164 -0.15 -13.53 -11.75
CA SER A 164 -1.10 -13.26 -10.66
C SER A 164 -0.95 -11.82 -10.15
N LEU A 165 -2.05 -11.07 -10.22
CA LEU A 165 -2.15 -9.70 -9.67
C LEU A 165 -2.62 -9.71 -8.21
N ARG A 166 -2.90 -10.90 -7.65
CA ARG A 166 -3.32 -11.08 -6.26
C ARG A 166 -2.13 -10.96 -5.32
N PRO A 167 -2.14 -10.02 -4.34
CA PRO A 167 -1.18 -10.04 -3.25
C PRO A 167 -1.30 -11.31 -2.41
N ASP A 168 -0.19 -11.78 -1.84
CA ASP A 168 -0.19 -12.98 -0.98
C ASP A 168 -0.58 -12.64 0.47
N PHE A 169 -0.44 -11.38 0.87
CA PHE A 169 -0.91 -10.83 2.14
C PHE A 169 -1.04 -9.30 2.05
N ALA A 170 -1.76 -8.70 2.99
CA ALA A 170 -1.92 -7.26 3.05
C ALA A 170 -1.76 -6.70 4.47
N GLY A 171 -1.09 -5.55 4.58
CA GLY A 171 -1.09 -4.67 5.75
C GLY A 171 -1.90 -3.42 5.43
N LEU A 172 -2.93 -3.12 6.18
CA LEU A 172 -3.79 -1.96 6.00
C LEU A 172 -3.71 -1.04 7.22
N ILE A 173 -3.04 0.10 7.07
CA ILE A 173 -2.65 0.98 8.17
C ILE A 173 -3.54 2.21 8.15
N TYR A 174 -4.37 2.37 9.20
CA TYR A 174 -5.45 3.37 9.29
C TYR A 174 -6.16 3.61 7.94
N PRO A 175 -6.61 2.51 7.29
CA PRO A 175 -7.03 2.57 5.91
C PRO A 175 -8.37 3.27 5.74
N VAL A 176 -8.52 4.03 4.67
CA VAL A 176 -9.85 4.24 4.09
C VAL A 176 -10.28 2.92 3.46
N ILE A 177 -11.50 2.46 3.70
CA ILE A 177 -12.04 1.19 3.18
C ILE A 177 -13.33 1.44 2.41
N SER A 178 -14.29 2.08 3.05
CA SER A 178 -15.61 2.33 2.48
C SER A 178 -15.71 3.71 1.87
N MET A 179 -16.42 3.84 0.77
CA MET A 179 -16.82 5.13 0.18
C MET A 179 -18.22 5.57 0.60
N GLN A 180 -18.86 4.84 1.54
CA GLN A 180 -20.16 5.22 2.11
C GLN A 180 -20.03 6.45 3.02
N ASN A 181 -21.02 7.37 2.96
CA ASN A 181 -20.90 8.70 3.57
C ASN A 181 -20.77 8.70 5.10
N ASP A 182 -21.23 7.67 5.75
CA ASP A 182 -21.23 7.54 7.21
C ASP A 182 -19.86 7.17 7.82
N VAL A 183 -18.91 6.71 6.99
CA VAL A 183 -17.60 6.23 7.46
C VAL A 183 -16.43 6.67 6.63
N THR A 184 -16.67 7.15 5.39
CA THR A 184 -15.59 7.47 4.45
C THR A 184 -14.77 8.69 4.88
N HIS A 185 -13.50 8.71 4.48
CA HIS A 185 -12.74 9.95 4.39
C HIS A 185 -13.21 10.76 3.18
N LYS A 186 -13.96 11.83 3.42
CA LYS A 186 -14.61 12.64 2.37
C LYS A 186 -13.64 13.11 1.28
N GLY A 187 -12.44 13.57 1.67
CA GLY A 187 -11.43 14.02 0.71
C GLY A 187 -10.99 12.91 -0.25
N SER A 188 -10.70 11.71 0.26
CA SER A 188 -10.34 10.55 -0.57
C SER A 188 -11.46 10.16 -1.53
N LYS A 189 -12.71 10.17 -1.06
CA LYS A 189 -13.89 9.88 -1.89
C LYS A 189 -13.99 10.86 -3.05
N ILE A 190 -13.97 12.16 -2.78
CA ILE A 190 -14.11 13.21 -3.79
C ILE A 190 -12.97 13.13 -4.82
N ASN A 191 -11.74 12.96 -4.35
CA ASN A 191 -10.59 12.89 -5.24
C ASN A 191 -10.66 11.68 -6.16
N LEU A 192 -11.04 10.51 -5.65
CA LEU A 192 -11.07 9.28 -6.43
C LEU A 192 -12.30 9.20 -7.34
N ILE A 193 -13.51 9.32 -6.79
CA ILE A 193 -14.77 9.03 -7.49
C ILE A 193 -15.67 10.26 -7.72
N GLY A 194 -15.23 11.45 -7.27
CA GLY A 194 -15.97 12.71 -7.50
C GLY A 194 -16.85 13.13 -6.33
N GLU A 195 -17.42 14.34 -6.45
CA GLU A 195 -18.28 14.92 -5.41
C GLU A 195 -19.66 14.23 -5.32
N ASN A 196 -20.22 13.86 -6.47
CA ASN A 196 -21.55 13.26 -6.60
C ASN A 196 -21.45 11.94 -7.37
N PRO A 197 -20.75 10.93 -6.83
CA PRO A 197 -20.66 9.62 -7.49
C PRO A 197 -22.00 8.89 -7.47
N SER A 198 -22.24 8.04 -8.47
CA SER A 198 -23.39 7.14 -8.42
C SER A 198 -23.26 6.12 -7.29
N GLU A 199 -24.38 5.56 -6.85
CA GLU A 199 -24.39 4.54 -5.80
C GLU A 199 -23.58 3.31 -6.20
N GLU A 200 -23.64 2.90 -7.48
CA GLU A 200 -22.86 1.79 -8.03
C GLU A 200 -21.36 2.06 -7.90
N LEU A 201 -20.93 3.30 -8.13
CA LEU A 201 -19.52 3.68 -8.02
C LEU A 201 -19.05 3.69 -6.54
N VAL A 202 -19.90 4.18 -5.64
CA VAL A 202 -19.68 4.10 -4.19
C VAL A 202 -19.53 2.65 -3.73
N GLN A 203 -20.45 1.77 -4.15
CA GLN A 203 -20.39 0.34 -3.81
C GLN A 203 -19.15 -0.32 -4.42
N LEU A 204 -18.84 0.00 -5.69
CA LEU A 204 -17.70 -0.56 -6.41
C LEU A 204 -16.37 -0.25 -5.71
N PHE A 205 -16.22 0.95 -5.15
CA PHE A 205 -14.99 1.39 -4.46
C PHE A 205 -15.07 1.29 -2.92
N SER A 206 -16.12 0.69 -2.37
CA SER A 206 -16.18 0.27 -0.95
C SER A 206 -15.64 -1.15 -0.83
N SER A 207 -14.37 -1.28 -0.41
CA SER A 207 -13.66 -2.57 -0.41
C SER A 207 -14.31 -3.60 0.52
N ASP A 208 -14.95 -3.16 1.61
CA ASP A 208 -15.73 -4.00 2.52
C ASP A 208 -16.91 -4.70 1.83
N LEU A 209 -17.45 -4.11 0.76
CA LEU A 209 -18.52 -4.70 -0.04
C LEU A 209 -18.03 -5.59 -1.20
N GLN A 210 -16.71 -5.68 -1.40
CA GLN A 210 -16.09 -6.40 -2.51
C GLN A 210 -15.28 -7.64 -2.06
N VAL A 211 -15.38 -7.99 -0.78
CA VAL A 211 -14.64 -9.13 -0.22
C VAL A 211 -15.14 -10.45 -0.79
N SER A 212 -14.22 -11.34 -1.13
CA SER A 212 -14.48 -12.71 -1.57
C SER A 212 -13.59 -13.71 -0.80
N PRO A 213 -13.90 -15.01 -0.78
CA PRO A 213 -13.08 -16.02 -0.10
C PRO A 213 -11.62 -16.13 -0.58
N GLU A 214 -11.33 -15.60 -1.78
CA GLU A 214 -9.99 -15.64 -2.35
C GLU A 214 -9.12 -14.43 -1.98
N VAL A 215 -9.65 -13.48 -1.21
CA VAL A 215 -8.85 -12.38 -0.64
C VAL A 215 -7.72 -12.96 0.21
N CYS A 216 -6.55 -12.33 0.17
CA CYS A 216 -5.40 -12.76 0.98
C CYS A 216 -5.60 -12.43 2.47
N PRO A 217 -4.82 -13.06 3.38
CA PRO A 217 -4.79 -12.67 4.78
C PRO A 217 -4.48 -11.18 4.98
N VAL A 218 -5.14 -10.52 5.95
CA VAL A 218 -5.04 -9.08 6.16
C VAL A 218 -4.67 -8.75 7.60
N PHE A 219 -3.69 -7.85 7.78
CA PHE A 219 -3.30 -7.26 9.04
C PHE A 219 -3.70 -5.78 9.06
N PHE A 220 -4.41 -5.35 10.08
CA PHE A 220 -4.82 -3.95 10.25
C PHE A 220 -4.06 -3.28 11.37
N VAL A 221 -3.86 -1.96 11.24
CA VAL A 221 -3.42 -1.07 12.32
C VAL A 221 -4.31 0.15 12.34
N HIS A 222 -4.84 0.52 13.51
CA HIS A 222 -5.64 1.74 13.64
C HIS A 222 -5.55 2.32 15.05
N ALA A 223 -5.78 3.63 15.20
CA ALA A 223 -5.95 4.29 16.48
C ALA A 223 -7.44 4.58 16.72
N LYS A 224 -7.93 4.37 17.95
CA LYS A 224 -9.35 4.61 18.30
C LYS A 224 -9.74 6.09 18.20
N ASP A 225 -8.78 6.99 18.39
CA ASP A 225 -8.98 8.44 18.37
C ASP A 225 -8.76 9.07 16.97
N ASP A 226 -8.67 8.25 15.92
CA ASP A 226 -8.54 8.74 14.55
C ASP A 226 -9.83 9.46 14.10
N LYS A 227 -9.74 10.80 13.95
CA LYS A 227 -10.86 11.66 13.53
C LYS A 227 -10.91 11.90 12.04
N SER A 228 -9.86 11.55 11.30
CA SER A 228 -9.78 11.72 9.84
C SER A 228 -10.36 10.51 9.11
N VAL A 229 -9.98 9.32 9.55
CA VAL A 229 -10.47 8.04 9.04
C VAL A 229 -10.95 7.22 10.24
N PRO A 230 -12.26 7.16 10.49
CA PRO A 230 -12.79 6.41 11.63
C PRO A 230 -12.37 4.94 11.61
N ILE A 231 -12.02 4.38 12.79
CA ILE A 231 -11.59 2.97 12.93
C ILE A 231 -12.63 1.97 12.42
N GLU A 232 -13.88 2.39 12.30
CA GLU A 232 -15.00 1.63 11.72
C GLU A 232 -14.70 1.18 10.28
N ASN A 233 -13.83 1.89 9.53
CA ASN A 233 -13.34 1.42 8.25
C ASN A 233 -12.65 0.05 8.39
N SER A 234 -11.72 -0.09 9.33
CA SER A 234 -11.06 -1.37 9.60
C SER A 234 -12.05 -2.43 10.09
N TYR A 235 -12.94 -2.10 11.00
CA TYR A 235 -13.91 -3.06 11.54
C TYR A 235 -14.89 -3.57 10.49
N ARG A 236 -15.37 -2.72 9.56
CA ARG A 236 -16.22 -3.15 8.45
C ARG A 236 -15.52 -4.16 7.54
N MET A 237 -14.28 -3.87 7.17
CA MET A 237 -13.51 -4.80 6.35
C MET A 237 -13.26 -6.12 7.06
N MET A 238 -12.88 -6.10 8.34
CA MET A 238 -12.71 -7.29 9.17
C MET A 238 -13.99 -8.13 9.22
N ALA A 239 -15.14 -7.50 9.51
CA ALA A 239 -16.43 -8.20 9.55
C ALA A 239 -16.80 -8.83 8.19
N ALA A 240 -16.41 -8.21 7.07
CA ALA A 240 -16.60 -8.78 5.74
C ALA A 240 -15.66 -9.98 5.48
N LEU A 241 -14.40 -9.90 5.91
CA LEU A 241 -13.43 -10.98 5.83
C LEU A 241 -13.83 -12.18 6.69
N ASP A 242 -14.33 -11.95 7.92
CA ASP A 242 -14.80 -13.00 8.82
C ASP A 242 -15.97 -13.80 8.23
N LYS A 243 -16.91 -13.13 7.56
CA LYS A 243 -18.05 -13.78 6.90
C LYS A 243 -17.64 -14.80 5.83
N VAL A 244 -16.47 -14.62 5.23
CA VAL A 244 -15.93 -15.50 4.18
C VAL A 244 -14.71 -16.30 4.67
N HIS A 245 -14.46 -16.31 5.98
CA HIS A 245 -13.39 -17.06 6.66
C HIS A 245 -11.97 -16.72 6.16
N VAL A 246 -11.73 -15.48 5.74
CA VAL A 246 -10.39 -15.00 5.41
C VAL A 246 -9.65 -14.58 6.69
N PRO A 247 -8.45 -15.12 6.96
CA PRO A 247 -7.68 -14.78 8.15
C PRO A 247 -7.39 -13.27 8.22
N ASN A 248 -7.71 -12.65 9.34
CA ASN A 248 -7.43 -11.24 9.55
C ASN A 248 -7.14 -10.98 11.04
N THR A 249 -6.46 -9.88 11.31
CA THR A 249 -6.15 -9.43 12.67
C THR A 249 -5.95 -7.92 12.70
N ILE A 250 -6.15 -7.29 13.86
CA ILE A 250 -5.97 -5.86 14.03
C ILE A 250 -5.08 -5.54 15.24
N TYR A 251 -4.17 -4.58 15.02
CA TYR A 251 -3.42 -3.93 16.08
C TYR A 251 -4.02 -2.55 16.37
N VAL A 252 -4.58 -2.38 17.54
CA VAL A 252 -5.29 -1.16 17.92
C VAL A 252 -4.47 -0.34 18.90
N PHE A 253 -4.30 0.94 18.61
CA PHE A 253 -3.83 1.95 19.56
C PHE A 253 -5.01 2.65 20.23
N GLU A 254 -4.91 2.95 21.52
CA GLU A 254 -5.90 3.78 22.21
C GLU A 254 -5.85 5.24 21.70
N GLN A 255 -4.64 5.74 21.47
CA GLN A 255 -4.37 7.07 20.95
C GLN A 255 -3.31 7.04 19.86
N GLY A 256 -3.30 8.06 18.99
CA GLY A 256 -2.34 8.18 17.91
C GLY A 256 -2.86 9.05 16.76
N GLY A 257 -4.16 9.23 16.69
CA GLY A 257 -4.81 9.95 15.60
C GLY A 257 -4.55 9.31 14.26
N HIS A 258 -4.42 10.14 13.22
CA HIS A 258 -4.19 9.71 11.84
C HIS A 258 -2.76 10.02 11.37
N GLY A 259 -2.21 9.19 10.48
CA GLY A 259 -0.98 9.52 9.76
C GLY A 259 0.32 9.33 10.53
N PHE A 260 0.34 8.47 11.57
CA PHE A 260 1.54 8.26 12.39
C PHE A 260 2.66 7.45 11.69
N GLY A 261 2.43 6.87 10.52
CA GLY A 261 3.42 6.07 9.80
C GLY A 261 3.96 4.89 10.63
N LEU A 262 5.27 4.74 10.67
CA LEU A 262 5.94 3.70 11.48
C LEU A 262 5.86 3.94 12.99
N ILE A 263 5.77 5.21 13.42
CA ILE A 263 5.97 5.59 14.83
C ILE A 263 4.75 6.32 15.35
N ASN A 264 3.97 5.62 16.18
CA ASN A 264 2.98 6.29 17.00
C ASN A 264 3.66 6.88 18.25
N LYS A 265 3.76 8.22 18.32
CA LYS A 265 4.46 8.93 19.41
C LYS A 265 3.75 8.85 20.75
N THR A 266 2.51 8.39 20.78
CA THR A 266 1.71 8.23 22.02
C THR A 266 1.87 6.86 22.64
N SER A 267 2.65 5.95 22.03
CA SER A 267 2.86 4.58 22.49
C SER A 267 4.31 4.14 22.30
N GLU A 268 4.83 3.44 23.30
CA GLU A 268 6.13 2.77 23.20
C GLU A 268 6.04 1.49 22.34
N LYS A 269 4.83 0.95 22.16
CA LYS A 269 4.61 -0.27 21.37
C LYS A 269 4.76 0.01 19.90
N LYS A 270 5.48 -0.86 19.21
CA LYS A 270 5.73 -0.78 17.77
C LYS A 270 4.82 -1.76 17.02
N TRP A 271 3.84 -1.24 16.30
CA TRP A 271 2.94 -2.06 15.48
C TRP A 271 3.70 -2.82 14.38
N PHE A 272 4.81 -2.26 13.90
CA PHE A 272 5.58 -2.86 12.81
C PHE A 272 6.23 -4.18 13.23
N ASP A 273 6.69 -4.30 14.49
CA ASP A 273 7.21 -5.57 15.04
C ASP A 273 6.10 -6.64 15.09
N ALA A 274 4.86 -6.25 15.44
CA ALA A 274 3.71 -7.13 15.38
C ALA A 274 3.37 -7.56 13.94
N PHE A 275 3.46 -6.64 12.97
CA PHE A 275 3.28 -6.94 11.56
C PHE A 275 4.34 -7.92 11.04
N LEU A 276 5.62 -7.73 11.38
CA LEU A 276 6.70 -8.65 11.01
C LEU A 276 6.50 -10.04 11.62
N SER A 277 6.09 -10.09 12.90
CA SER A 277 5.77 -11.35 13.56
C SER A 277 4.60 -12.05 12.87
N TRP A 278 3.53 -11.34 12.54
CA TRP A 278 2.39 -11.90 11.80
C TRP A 278 2.80 -12.39 10.41
N MET A 279 3.59 -11.61 9.65
CA MET A 279 4.09 -12.07 8.33
C MET A 279 4.87 -13.39 8.43
N SER A 280 5.60 -13.61 9.53
CA SER A 280 6.37 -14.85 9.72
C SER A 280 5.48 -16.08 9.93
N THR A 281 4.20 -15.91 10.30
CA THR A 281 3.22 -17.00 10.44
C THR A 281 2.55 -17.39 9.13
N LEU A 282 2.70 -16.57 8.09
CA LEU A 282 2.13 -16.84 6.77
C LEU A 282 3.03 -17.83 6.03
N ASN A 283 2.68 -19.10 6.04
CA ASN A 283 3.42 -20.19 5.37
C ASN A 283 3.16 -20.23 3.86
#